data_ee1cfd3273c205ba73c67cb576ed4ccb
#
_entry.id   ee1cfd3273c205ba73c67cb576ed4ccb
#
_cell.length_a   1.000
_cell.length_b   1.000
_cell.length_c   1.000
_cell.angle_alpha   90.00
_cell.angle_beta   90.00
_cell.angle_gamma   90.00
#
_symmetry.space_group_name_H-M   'P 1'
#
loop_
_entity.id
_entity.type
_entity.pdbx_description
1 polymer ?
#
loop_
_entity_poly.entity_id
_entity_poly.type
_entity_poly.pdbx_seq_one_letter_code
_entity_poly.pdbx_strand_id
1 'polypeptide(L)'
;HGFNNDTLAEVIGLGHWIDPSPNDFDLKAVQSELRLLHQKAEKQWAKTSLHTCLRNNVGQLSDLVSLSATDCRILEFAVSIHNERLLDDTAAWLVQISSVKVFHALSTILNLPEPEIRASLSAQGILARSGLVSVDRSGTSTLRGKLDLLSDGFADLKASSEADPISLLRGTVYAAGPAQLHLADYSPISSSLELL
;
A
#
# COMPACT_ATOMS: atom_id res chain seq x y z
N HIS A 1 -7.13 31.97 -4.88
CA HIS A 1 -6.23 30.87 -4.56
C HIS A 1 -7.03 29.84 -3.78
N GLY A 2 -7.72 28.96 -4.48
CA GLY A 2 -8.52 27.87 -3.93
C GLY A 2 -7.72 26.60 -3.68
N PHE A 3 -8.42 25.48 -3.59
CA PHE A 3 -7.83 24.17 -3.50
C PHE A 3 -7.27 23.71 -4.85
N ASN A 4 -6.29 22.83 -4.86
CA ASN A 4 -5.77 22.22 -6.08
C ASN A 4 -6.74 21.20 -6.70
N ASN A 5 -7.73 20.73 -5.94
CA ASN A 5 -8.75 19.80 -6.36
C ASN A 5 -10.08 20.14 -5.68
N ASP A 6 -10.97 20.80 -6.42
CA ASP A 6 -12.25 21.28 -5.91
C ASP A 6 -13.19 20.11 -5.58
N THR A 7 -13.21 19.06 -6.40
CA THR A 7 -14.02 17.87 -6.14
C THR A 7 -13.67 17.22 -4.81
N LEU A 8 -12.38 17.15 -4.48
CA LEU A 8 -11.95 16.61 -3.21
C LEU A 8 -12.33 17.53 -2.04
N ALA A 9 -12.19 18.85 -2.22
CA ALA A 9 -12.63 19.82 -1.21
C ALA A 9 -14.14 19.68 -0.91
N GLU A 10 -14.98 19.48 -1.93
CA GLU A 10 -16.41 19.18 -1.74
C GLU A 10 -16.64 17.89 -0.95
N VAL A 11 -15.97 16.80 -1.33
CA VAL A 11 -16.14 15.48 -0.70
C VAL A 11 -15.77 15.51 0.78
N ILE A 12 -14.70 16.24 1.15
CA ILE A 12 -14.29 16.38 2.55
C ILE A 12 -15.11 17.43 3.34
N GLY A 13 -16.06 18.11 2.70
CA GLY A 13 -16.96 19.05 3.35
C GLY A 13 -16.48 20.51 3.34
N LEU A 14 -15.48 20.84 2.54
CA LEU A 14 -14.93 22.20 2.39
C LEU A 14 -15.42 22.91 1.12
N GLY A 15 -16.51 22.44 0.52
CA GLY A 15 -17.04 22.97 -0.74
C GLY A 15 -17.34 24.48 -0.72
N HIS A 16 -17.74 25.01 0.43
CA HIS A 16 -18.01 26.45 0.61
C HIS A 16 -16.75 27.34 0.55
N TRP A 17 -15.55 26.73 0.57
CA TRP A 17 -14.28 27.42 0.41
C TRP A 17 -13.70 27.35 -1.01
N ILE A 18 -14.42 26.72 -1.96
CA ILE A 18 -13.89 26.48 -3.32
C ILE A 18 -13.80 27.77 -4.12
N ASP A 19 -14.81 28.62 -4.02
CA ASP A 19 -14.87 29.90 -4.75
C ASP A 19 -15.19 31.06 -3.81
N PRO A 20 -14.35 31.32 -2.80
CA PRO A 20 -14.53 32.46 -1.93
C PRO A 20 -14.19 33.74 -2.71
N SER A 21 -14.89 34.81 -2.43
CA SER A 21 -14.45 36.14 -2.88
C SER A 21 -12.99 36.35 -2.44
N PRO A 22 -12.15 37.04 -3.23
CA PRO A 22 -10.71 37.16 -2.94
C PRO A 22 -10.35 37.64 -1.53
N ASN A 23 -11.30 38.30 -0.84
CA ASN A 23 -11.13 38.81 0.51
C ASN A 23 -11.68 37.86 1.60
N ASP A 24 -12.38 36.80 1.22
CA ASP A 24 -13.11 35.95 2.18
C ASP A 24 -12.38 34.62 2.47
N PHE A 25 -11.30 34.31 1.74
CA PHE A 25 -10.53 33.08 2.00
C PHE A 25 -9.66 33.24 3.25
N ASP A 26 -10.13 32.69 4.38
CA ASP A 26 -9.37 32.64 5.63
C ASP A 26 -8.70 31.29 5.82
N LEU A 27 -7.40 31.23 5.57
CA LEU A 27 -6.58 30.03 5.75
C LEU A 27 -6.68 29.45 7.18
N LYS A 28 -6.78 30.32 8.21
CA LYS A 28 -6.88 29.84 9.60
C LYS A 28 -8.23 29.19 9.87
N ALA A 29 -9.31 29.76 9.32
CA ALA A 29 -10.64 29.17 9.41
C ALA A 29 -10.68 27.80 8.70
N VAL A 30 -10.15 27.69 7.48
CA VAL A 30 -10.02 26.42 6.74
C VAL A 30 -9.22 25.39 7.54
N GLN A 31 -8.07 25.76 8.10
CA GLN A 31 -7.26 24.85 8.92
C GLN A 31 -8.00 24.39 10.19
N SER A 32 -8.76 25.28 10.82
CA SER A 32 -9.55 24.93 12.01
C SER A 32 -10.66 23.96 11.65
N GLU A 33 -11.33 24.18 10.55
CA GLU A 33 -12.39 23.29 10.06
C GLU A 33 -11.83 21.91 9.66
N LEU A 34 -10.69 21.87 8.96
CA LEU A 34 -9.99 20.62 8.66
C LEU A 34 -9.65 19.81 9.93
N ARG A 35 -9.21 20.48 10.99
CA ARG A 35 -8.94 19.80 12.27
C ARG A 35 -10.20 19.21 12.89
N LEU A 36 -11.33 19.92 12.82
CA LEU A 36 -12.61 19.41 13.31
C LEU A 36 -13.09 18.22 12.47
N LEU A 37 -12.99 18.30 11.14
CA LEU A 37 -13.34 17.21 10.24
C LEU A 37 -12.45 15.98 10.50
N HIS A 38 -11.15 16.17 10.69
CA HIS A 38 -10.23 15.10 11.05
C HIS A 38 -10.61 14.43 12.36
N GLN A 39 -10.86 15.21 13.44
CA GLN A 39 -11.29 14.65 14.72
C GLN A 39 -12.62 13.89 14.63
N LYS A 40 -13.54 14.37 13.80
CA LYS A 40 -14.81 13.68 13.53
C LYS A 40 -14.59 12.38 12.78
N ALA A 41 -13.72 12.40 11.76
CA ALA A 41 -13.35 11.22 10.99
C ALA A 41 -12.67 10.16 11.87
N GLU A 42 -11.73 10.55 12.76
CA GLU A 42 -11.08 9.62 13.69
C GLU A 42 -12.09 8.90 14.60
N LYS A 43 -13.08 9.65 15.14
CA LYS A 43 -14.14 9.04 15.95
C LYS A 43 -15.03 8.07 15.17
N GLN A 44 -15.24 8.32 13.89
CA GLN A 44 -16.00 7.42 13.01
C GLN A 44 -15.15 6.22 12.58
N TRP A 45 -13.86 6.42 12.34
CA TRP A 45 -12.94 5.39 11.88
C TRP A 45 -12.76 4.24 12.86
N ALA A 46 -12.83 4.52 14.17
CA ALA A 46 -12.82 3.47 15.18
C ALA A 46 -13.94 2.41 14.97
N LYS A 47 -14.95 2.73 14.15
CA LYS A 47 -16.08 1.85 13.81
C LYS A 47 -16.01 1.28 12.37
N THR A 48 -15.04 1.71 11.57
CA THR A 48 -14.93 1.32 10.16
C THR A 48 -13.86 0.25 10.03
N SER A 49 -14.19 -0.88 9.42
CA SER A 49 -13.22 -1.92 9.08
C SER A 49 -12.76 -1.74 7.62
N LEU A 50 -11.50 -2.06 7.36
CA LEU A 50 -11.00 -2.27 5.99
C LEU A 50 -11.88 -3.31 5.27
N HIS A 51 -11.92 -3.24 3.95
CA HIS A 51 -12.59 -4.24 3.12
C HIS A 51 -12.18 -5.64 3.59
N THR A 52 -13.15 -6.44 4.00
CA THR A 52 -12.91 -7.78 4.57
C THR A 52 -12.12 -8.65 3.60
N CYS A 53 -12.43 -8.55 2.29
CA CYS A 53 -11.73 -9.30 1.25
C CYS A 53 -10.24 -8.93 1.18
N LEU A 54 -9.89 -7.64 1.17
CA LEU A 54 -8.49 -7.20 1.14
C LEU A 54 -7.72 -7.73 2.35
N ARG A 55 -8.30 -7.62 3.55
CA ARG A 55 -7.66 -8.10 4.78
C ARG A 55 -7.44 -9.62 4.76
N ASN A 56 -8.44 -10.38 4.30
CA ASN A 56 -8.33 -11.84 4.20
C ASN A 56 -7.25 -12.23 3.19
N ASN A 57 -7.23 -11.59 2.02
CA ASN A 57 -6.26 -11.88 0.97
C ASN A 57 -4.83 -11.51 1.41
N VAL A 58 -4.64 -10.38 2.09
CA VAL A 58 -3.35 -10.01 2.67
C VAL A 58 -2.95 -10.98 3.78
N GLY A 59 -3.91 -11.46 4.58
CA GLY A 59 -3.67 -12.51 5.59
C GLY A 59 -3.16 -13.81 4.96
N GLN A 60 -3.78 -14.27 3.88
CA GLN A 60 -3.33 -15.47 3.16
C GLN A 60 -1.92 -15.29 2.57
N LEU A 61 -1.62 -14.11 2.00
CA LEU A 61 -0.27 -13.79 1.53
C LEU A 61 0.74 -13.75 2.69
N SER A 62 0.33 -13.21 3.84
CA SER A 62 1.16 -13.19 5.05
C SER A 62 1.59 -14.59 5.46
N ASP A 63 0.67 -15.55 5.43
CA ASP A 63 0.97 -16.95 5.78
C ASP A 63 1.94 -17.59 4.79
N LEU A 64 1.85 -17.22 3.50
CA LEU A 64 2.72 -17.77 2.45
C LEU A 64 4.16 -17.24 2.50
N VAL A 65 4.32 -15.93 2.71
CA VAL A 65 5.63 -15.27 2.59
C VAL A 65 6.12 -14.69 3.91
N SER A 66 5.44 -15.00 5.02
CA SER A 66 5.79 -14.59 6.38
C SER A 66 5.89 -13.06 6.55
N LEU A 67 4.84 -12.33 6.09
CA LEU A 67 4.75 -10.89 6.29
C LEU A 67 4.59 -10.54 7.77
N SER A 68 5.27 -9.49 8.21
CA SER A 68 5.01 -8.88 9.52
C SER A 68 3.70 -8.09 9.52
N ALA A 69 3.22 -7.71 10.70
CA ALA A 69 2.05 -6.83 10.82
C ALA A 69 2.27 -5.48 10.12
N THR A 70 3.48 -4.94 10.17
CA THR A 70 3.87 -3.71 9.47
C THR A 70 3.83 -3.91 7.95
N ASP A 71 4.34 -5.04 7.44
CA ASP A 71 4.30 -5.38 6.01
C ASP A 71 2.86 -5.48 5.51
N CYS A 72 1.99 -6.17 6.25
CA CYS A 72 0.57 -6.29 5.91
C CYS A 72 -0.10 -4.91 5.80
N ARG A 73 0.13 -4.01 6.74
CA ARG A 73 -0.45 -2.67 6.72
C ARG A 73 0.06 -1.81 5.57
N ILE A 74 1.35 -1.93 5.23
CA ILE A 74 1.92 -1.25 4.06
C ILE A 74 1.30 -1.80 2.77
N LEU A 75 1.15 -3.12 2.65
CA LEU A 75 0.55 -3.76 1.48
C LEU A 75 -0.93 -3.37 1.34
N GLU A 76 -1.71 -3.42 2.42
CA GLU A 76 -3.12 -2.97 2.43
C GLU A 76 -3.26 -1.52 1.97
N PHE A 77 -2.38 -0.63 2.43
CA PHE A 77 -2.37 0.76 2.01
C PHE A 77 -1.96 0.93 0.55
N ALA A 78 -0.90 0.23 0.11
CA ALA A 78 -0.44 0.27 -1.28
C ALA A 78 -1.54 -0.20 -2.25
N VAL A 79 -2.23 -1.29 -1.94
CA VAL A 79 -3.38 -1.75 -2.73
C VAL A 79 -4.50 -0.71 -2.71
N SER A 80 -4.79 -0.13 -1.54
CA SER A 80 -5.88 0.85 -1.41
C SER A 80 -5.61 2.12 -2.21
N ILE A 81 -4.40 2.68 -2.17
CA ILE A 81 -4.07 3.92 -2.90
C ILE A 81 -4.09 3.71 -4.42
N HIS A 82 -3.82 2.49 -4.90
CA HIS A 82 -3.91 2.16 -6.32
C HIS A 82 -5.36 1.97 -6.81
N ASN A 83 -6.28 1.60 -5.91
CA ASN A 83 -7.66 1.27 -6.27
C ASN A 83 -8.69 2.33 -5.89
N GLU A 84 -8.38 3.18 -4.91
CA GLU A 84 -9.32 4.18 -4.41
C GLU A 84 -8.97 5.56 -4.95
N ARG A 85 -9.72 6.00 -5.93
CA ARG A 85 -9.50 7.30 -6.56
C ARG A 85 -9.45 8.45 -5.54
N LEU A 86 -10.36 8.48 -4.56
CA LEU A 86 -10.38 9.55 -3.55
C LEU A 86 -9.14 9.52 -2.65
N LEU A 87 -8.60 8.34 -2.37
CA LEU A 87 -7.36 8.21 -1.59
C LEU A 87 -6.15 8.68 -2.40
N ASP A 88 -6.08 8.33 -3.69
CA ASP A 88 -5.03 8.81 -4.60
C ASP A 88 -5.10 10.34 -4.78
N ASP A 89 -6.28 10.89 -5.04
CA ASP A 89 -6.51 12.33 -5.17
C ASP A 89 -6.12 13.07 -3.87
N THR A 90 -6.42 12.50 -2.70
CA THR A 90 -6.01 13.06 -1.40
C THR A 90 -4.50 13.00 -1.23
N ALA A 91 -3.89 11.88 -1.57
CA ALA A 91 -2.44 11.70 -1.48
C ALA A 91 -1.68 12.62 -2.46
N ALA A 92 -2.28 12.98 -3.58
CA ALA A 92 -1.71 13.93 -4.53
C ALA A 92 -1.50 15.34 -3.92
N TRP A 93 -2.18 15.68 -2.83
CA TRP A 93 -1.94 16.94 -2.09
C TRP A 93 -0.59 16.96 -1.37
N LEU A 94 0.05 15.81 -1.14
CA LEU A 94 1.42 15.75 -0.67
C LEU A 94 2.42 16.26 -1.73
N VAL A 95 1.93 16.61 -2.92
CA VAL A 95 2.73 17.06 -4.06
C VAL A 95 3.75 15.99 -4.47
N GLN A 96 4.82 16.40 -5.14
CA GLN A 96 5.92 15.52 -5.56
C GLN A 96 6.84 15.23 -4.37
N ILE A 97 6.94 13.96 -3.98
CA ILE A 97 7.77 13.53 -2.86
C ILE A 97 8.96 12.69 -3.34
N SER A 98 10.06 12.81 -2.64
CA SER A 98 11.24 11.95 -2.84
C SER A 98 11.08 10.64 -2.08
N SER A 99 11.85 9.62 -2.45
CA SER A 99 11.82 8.31 -1.78
C SER A 99 12.04 8.39 -0.26
N VAL A 100 12.84 9.35 0.21
CA VAL A 100 13.06 9.56 1.66
C VAL A 100 11.79 10.05 2.34
N LYS A 101 11.04 10.93 1.71
CA LYS A 101 9.78 11.48 2.25
C LYS A 101 8.64 10.46 2.25
N VAL A 102 8.70 9.43 1.40
CA VAL A 102 7.73 8.32 1.39
C VAL A 102 7.67 7.65 2.76
N PHE A 103 8.80 7.33 3.36
CA PHE A 103 8.83 6.65 4.66
C PHE A 103 8.19 7.48 5.77
N HIS A 104 8.46 8.78 5.79
CA HIS A 104 7.83 9.69 6.74
C HIS A 104 6.33 9.84 6.49
N ALA A 105 5.91 9.97 5.23
CA ALA A 105 4.48 10.04 4.87
C ALA A 105 3.74 8.76 5.31
N LEU A 106 4.28 7.58 4.98
CA LEU A 106 3.69 6.31 5.40
C LEU A 106 3.65 6.15 6.91
N SER A 107 4.72 6.55 7.62
CA SER A 107 4.76 6.53 9.09
C SER A 107 3.62 7.35 9.69
N THR A 108 3.38 8.54 9.16
CA THR A 108 2.32 9.43 9.62
C THR A 108 0.93 8.88 9.27
N ILE A 109 0.72 8.45 8.03
CA ILE A 109 -0.58 7.95 7.54
C ILE A 109 -0.97 6.64 8.26
N LEU A 110 -0.02 5.71 8.39
CA LEU A 110 -0.27 4.40 8.99
C LEU A 110 -0.14 4.40 10.51
N ASN A 111 0.33 5.49 11.10
CA ASN A 111 0.66 5.57 12.52
C ASN A 111 1.58 4.42 12.97
N LEU A 112 2.69 4.24 12.21
CA LEU A 112 3.70 3.21 12.47
C LEU A 112 5.07 3.87 12.65
N PRO A 113 5.99 3.27 13.42
CA PRO A 113 7.35 3.78 13.57
C PRO A 113 8.07 3.84 12.21
N GLU A 114 8.65 4.98 11.87
CA GLU A 114 9.38 5.15 10.60
C GLU A 114 10.52 4.11 10.40
N PRO A 115 11.27 3.69 11.44
CA PRO A 115 12.28 2.64 11.29
C PRO A 115 11.69 1.30 10.81
N GLU A 116 10.50 0.92 11.25
CA GLU A 116 9.82 -0.30 10.82
C GLU A 116 9.41 -0.20 9.35
N ILE A 117 8.83 0.95 8.93
CA ILE A 117 8.51 1.22 7.52
C ILE A 117 9.76 1.10 6.64
N ARG A 118 10.88 1.68 7.10
CA ARG A 118 12.15 1.62 6.36
C ARG A 118 12.69 0.19 6.27
N ALA A 119 12.57 -0.61 7.32
CA ALA A 119 12.99 -2.00 7.31
C ALA A 119 12.13 -2.82 6.33
N SER A 120 10.80 -2.70 6.39
CA SER A 120 9.85 -3.40 5.52
C SER A 120 10.07 -3.08 4.03
N LEU A 121 10.31 -1.81 3.69
CA LEU A 121 10.51 -1.35 2.31
C LEU A 121 11.97 -1.27 1.87
N SER A 122 12.89 -1.80 2.69
CA SER A 122 14.29 -1.94 2.29
C SER A 122 14.45 -3.01 1.21
N ALA A 123 15.56 -3.00 0.48
CA ALA A 123 15.87 -4.05 -0.51
C ALA A 123 15.96 -5.46 0.10
N GLN A 124 16.20 -5.56 1.41
CA GLN A 124 16.24 -6.81 2.17
C GLN A 124 14.90 -7.14 2.84
N GLY A 125 13.96 -6.19 2.85
CA GLY A 125 12.62 -6.39 3.39
C GLY A 125 11.82 -7.41 2.59
N ILE A 126 10.92 -8.11 3.26
CA ILE A 126 10.11 -9.16 2.63
C ILE A 126 9.25 -8.62 1.50
N LEU A 127 8.64 -7.44 1.66
CA LEU A 127 7.82 -6.81 0.62
C LEU A 127 8.59 -6.60 -0.69
N ALA A 128 9.83 -6.10 -0.59
CA ALA A 128 10.67 -5.87 -1.77
C ALA A 128 11.21 -7.18 -2.36
N ARG A 129 11.63 -8.12 -1.52
CA ARG A 129 12.15 -9.43 -1.96
C ARG A 129 11.10 -10.32 -2.60
N SER A 130 9.88 -10.30 -2.09
CA SER A 130 8.74 -10.99 -2.70
C SER A 130 8.16 -10.24 -3.91
N GLY A 131 8.64 -9.01 -4.15
CA GLY A 131 8.13 -8.15 -5.21
C GLY A 131 6.74 -7.59 -4.95
N LEU A 132 6.14 -7.80 -3.78
CA LEU A 132 4.78 -7.37 -3.47
C LEU A 132 4.63 -5.85 -3.52
N VAL A 133 5.56 -5.14 -2.85
CA VAL A 133 5.64 -3.68 -2.87
C VAL A 133 7.09 -3.27 -2.94
N SER A 134 7.41 -2.33 -3.82
CA SER A 134 8.70 -1.66 -3.86
C SER A 134 8.55 -0.15 -3.84
N VAL A 135 9.63 0.55 -3.50
CA VAL A 135 9.68 2.01 -3.55
C VAL A 135 10.49 2.43 -4.77
N ASP A 136 9.84 3.14 -5.70
CA ASP A 136 10.57 3.79 -6.78
C ASP A 136 11.54 4.82 -6.21
N ARG A 137 12.83 4.61 -6.43
CA ARG A 137 13.92 5.47 -5.93
C ARG A 137 14.32 6.56 -6.91
N SER A 138 13.71 6.60 -8.10
CA SER A 138 14.00 7.60 -9.12
C SER A 138 13.28 8.92 -8.81
N GLY A 139 13.96 10.05 -8.92
CA GLY A 139 13.39 11.39 -8.88
C GLY A 139 12.33 11.66 -7.80
N THR A 140 11.35 12.47 -8.15
CA THR A 140 10.15 12.76 -7.34
C THR A 140 8.89 12.33 -8.07
N SER A 141 7.86 11.87 -7.32
CA SER A 141 6.57 11.45 -7.86
C SER A 141 5.48 11.63 -6.81
N THR A 142 4.22 11.37 -7.16
CA THR A 142 3.13 11.26 -6.18
C THR A 142 3.37 10.07 -5.24
N LEU A 143 2.71 10.03 -4.09
CA LEU A 143 2.85 8.90 -3.15
C LEU A 143 2.47 7.57 -3.82
N ARG A 144 1.39 7.55 -4.61
CA ARG A 144 1.02 6.38 -5.41
C ARG A 144 2.13 5.96 -6.38
N GLY A 145 2.67 6.92 -7.15
CA GLY A 145 3.74 6.65 -8.12
C GLY A 145 5.08 6.27 -7.49
N LYS A 146 5.21 6.40 -6.16
CA LYS A 146 6.38 5.92 -5.39
C LYS A 146 6.21 4.51 -4.85
N LEU A 147 5.00 3.98 -4.83
CA LEU A 147 4.69 2.64 -4.33
C LEU A 147 4.34 1.75 -5.52
N ASP A 148 5.32 0.99 -6.00
CA ASP A 148 5.11 0.03 -7.08
C ASP A 148 4.55 -1.27 -6.52
N LEU A 149 3.46 -1.75 -7.10
CA LEU A 149 2.90 -3.09 -6.86
C LEU A 149 3.39 -4.06 -7.94
N LEU A 150 3.63 -5.30 -7.57
CA LEU A 150 4.18 -6.35 -8.44
C LEU A 150 3.40 -6.57 -9.74
N SER A 151 2.08 -6.40 -9.70
CA SER A 151 1.23 -6.57 -10.88
C SER A 151 -0.10 -5.85 -10.72
N ASP A 152 -0.74 -5.53 -11.84
CA ASP A 152 -2.10 -5.01 -11.90
C ASP A 152 -3.13 -5.99 -11.28
N GLY A 153 -2.80 -7.29 -11.21
CA GLY A 153 -3.62 -8.31 -10.55
C GLY A 153 -3.77 -8.10 -9.03
N PHE A 154 -2.86 -7.36 -8.39
CA PHE A 154 -3.06 -6.93 -6.99
C PHE A 154 -4.19 -5.93 -6.81
N ALA A 155 -4.59 -5.23 -7.86
CA ALA A 155 -5.82 -4.44 -7.84
C ALA A 155 -7.03 -5.32 -7.53
N ASP A 156 -7.05 -6.56 -8.03
CA ASP A 156 -8.14 -7.52 -7.81
C ASP A 156 -8.17 -8.10 -6.38
N LEU A 157 -7.10 -7.93 -5.57
CA LEU A 157 -7.08 -8.32 -4.15
C LEU A 157 -8.24 -7.75 -3.34
N LYS A 158 -8.78 -6.63 -3.78
CA LYS A 158 -9.92 -5.98 -3.14
C LYS A 158 -11.25 -6.56 -3.59
N ALA A 159 -11.36 -7.03 -4.83
CA ALA A 159 -12.61 -7.45 -5.46
C ALA A 159 -12.92 -8.94 -5.29
N SER A 160 -11.91 -9.80 -5.19
CA SER A 160 -12.11 -11.26 -5.10
C SER A 160 -12.28 -11.71 -3.67
N SER A 161 -13.43 -12.27 -3.33
CA SER A 161 -13.71 -12.80 -2.00
C SER A 161 -12.99 -14.12 -1.67
N GLU A 162 -12.46 -14.83 -2.68
CA GLU A 162 -11.80 -16.14 -2.56
C GLU A 162 -10.67 -16.28 -3.60
N ALA A 163 -9.72 -15.35 -3.58
CA ALA A 163 -8.57 -15.48 -4.46
C ALA A 163 -7.63 -16.55 -3.92
N ASP A 164 -7.38 -17.61 -4.71
CA ASP A 164 -6.26 -18.49 -4.45
C ASP A 164 -4.97 -17.66 -4.39
N PRO A 165 -4.20 -17.71 -3.27
CA PRO A 165 -2.97 -16.94 -3.11
C PRO A 165 -1.99 -17.08 -4.29
N ILE A 166 -1.93 -18.26 -4.91
CA ILE A 166 -1.11 -18.51 -6.09
C ILE A 166 -1.64 -17.74 -7.29
N SER A 167 -2.98 -17.58 -7.40
CA SER A 167 -3.59 -16.80 -8.47
C SER A 167 -3.28 -15.31 -8.37
N LEU A 168 -3.03 -14.80 -7.17
CA LEU A 168 -2.63 -13.41 -6.90
C LEU A 168 -1.21 -13.13 -7.38
N LEU A 169 -0.38 -14.16 -7.44
CA LEU A 169 1.00 -14.11 -7.92
C LEU A 169 1.10 -14.51 -9.40
N ARG A 170 -0.02 -14.51 -10.13
CA ARG A 170 -0.07 -14.87 -11.56
C ARG A 170 0.90 -14.04 -12.38
N GLY A 171 1.66 -14.74 -13.22
CA GLY A 171 2.72 -14.15 -14.06
C GLY A 171 4.08 -14.06 -13.36
N THR A 172 4.14 -14.25 -12.04
CA THR A 172 5.39 -14.23 -11.27
C THR A 172 5.72 -15.60 -10.67
N VAL A 173 4.69 -16.34 -10.27
CA VAL A 173 4.83 -17.69 -9.68
C VAL A 173 3.90 -18.65 -10.42
N TYR A 174 4.43 -19.80 -10.80
CA TYR A 174 3.67 -20.92 -11.34
C TYR A 174 3.77 -22.09 -10.37
N ALA A 175 2.64 -22.75 -10.11
CA ALA A 175 2.66 -24.00 -9.37
C ALA A 175 3.54 -25.01 -10.10
N ALA A 176 4.57 -25.51 -9.44
CA ALA A 176 5.38 -26.58 -9.98
C ALA A 176 4.53 -27.85 -10.09
N GLY A 177 4.65 -28.59 -11.19
CA GLY A 177 4.12 -29.92 -11.32
C GLY A 177 4.75 -30.87 -10.25
N PRO A 178 4.17 -32.05 -10.04
CA PRO A 178 4.77 -33.04 -9.16
C PRO A 178 6.21 -33.35 -9.61
N ALA A 179 7.11 -33.51 -8.63
CA ALA A 179 8.50 -33.86 -8.93
C ALA A 179 8.54 -35.13 -9.78
N GLN A 180 9.17 -35.03 -10.96
CA GLN A 180 9.34 -36.19 -11.89
C GLN A 180 10.65 -36.94 -11.64
N LEU A 181 11.58 -36.32 -10.91
CA LEU A 181 12.88 -36.89 -10.56
C LEU A 181 12.88 -37.31 -9.09
N HIS A 182 13.40 -38.50 -8.85
CA HIS A 182 13.64 -39.07 -7.51
C HIS A 182 15.10 -39.04 -7.17
N LEU A 183 15.44 -39.18 -5.87
CA LEU A 183 16.83 -39.18 -5.40
C LEU A 183 17.67 -40.26 -6.12
N ALA A 184 17.06 -41.40 -6.49
CA ALA A 184 17.69 -42.47 -7.23
C ALA A 184 18.14 -42.06 -8.65
N ASP A 185 17.54 -41.05 -9.25
CA ASP A 185 17.94 -40.57 -10.58
C ASP A 185 19.24 -39.79 -10.55
N TYR A 186 19.70 -39.42 -9.35
CA TYR A 186 20.95 -38.72 -9.10
C TYR A 186 22.08 -39.64 -8.62
N SER A 187 22.01 -40.92 -8.95
CA SER A 187 23.01 -41.90 -8.52
C SER A 187 24.49 -41.51 -8.76
N PRO A 188 24.84 -40.75 -9.84
CA PRO A 188 26.26 -40.32 -10.04
C PRO A 188 26.75 -39.32 -8.99
N ILE A 189 25.86 -38.63 -8.29
CA ILE A 189 26.21 -37.60 -7.27
C ILE A 189 25.63 -37.93 -5.89
N SER A 190 25.17 -39.17 -5.68
CA SER A 190 24.51 -39.59 -4.43
C SER A 190 25.40 -39.37 -3.21
N SER A 191 26.69 -39.64 -3.31
CA SER A 191 27.64 -39.39 -2.21
C SER A 191 27.82 -37.91 -1.86
N SER A 192 27.57 -37.01 -2.78
CA SER A 192 27.59 -35.57 -2.51
C SER A 192 26.26 -35.07 -1.93
N LEU A 193 25.14 -35.75 -2.24
CA LEU A 193 23.81 -35.41 -1.71
C LEU A 193 23.61 -35.92 -0.27
N GLU A 194 24.33 -36.99 0.15
CA GLU A 194 24.30 -37.47 1.53
C GLU A 194 25.02 -36.54 2.52
N LEU A 195 25.75 -35.54 2.03
CA LEU A 195 26.47 -34.53 2.83
C LEU A 195 25.69 -33.21 3.01
N LEU A 196 24.49 -33.05 2.43
CA LEU A 196 23.60 -31.93 2.58
C LEU A 196 22.46 -32.23 3.55
#